data_19886f11507ddedca596a6dec41370bb
#
_entry.id   19886f11507ddedca596a6dec41370bb
#
_cell.length_a   1.000
_cell.length_b   1.000
_cell.length_c   1.000
_cell.angle_alpha   90.00
_cell.angle_beta   90.00
_cell.angle_gamma   90.00
#
_symmetry.space_group_name_H-M   'P 1'
#
loop_
_entity.id
_entity.type
_entity.pdbx_description
1 polymer ?
#
loop_
_entity_poly.entity_id
_entity_poly.type
_entity_poly.pdbx_seq_one_letter_code
_entity_poly.pdbx_strand_id
1 'polypeptide(L)'
;MTCPVCQKRKANRFCPAKGQSICAVCCATEREVTIDCPSDCPHLVASRQYEDERREIDWSQVPFEDVKVSPSAFRGHEGLLDALAFGILEFAAQQRLLVDSDVIASLQALAESYQTLAKGIYYEKPLDDRVRHELNTHLKESIAKYRKEDSARSAVNSVRDSMVRDALIFFTQLGATRTNGRPKGRAFLDFLRSQFKWKGAAEPASSPLVILP
;
A
#
# COMPACT_ATOMS: atom_id res chain seq x y z
N MET A 1 3.34 -24.81 27.16
CA MET A 1 2.31 -23.75 27.37
C MET A 1 1.21 -23.91 26.35
N THR A 2 -0.03 -23.66 26.73
CA THR A 2 -1.21 -23.69 25.85
C THR A 2 -1.34 -22.36 25.11
N CYS A 3 -1.83 -22.39 23.89
CA CYS A 3 -2.03 -21.18 23.07
C CYS A 3 -3.05 -20.23 23.72
N PRO A 4 -2.71 -18.97 23.99
CA PRO A 4 -3.61 -18.01 24.64
C PRO A 4 -4.76 -17.57 23.75
N VAL A 5 -4.69 -17.80 22.43
CA VAL A 5 -5.75 -17.43 21.49
C VAL A 5 -6.88 -18.46 21.47
N CYS A 6 -6.56 -19.75 21.33
CA CYS A 6 -7.58 -20.80 21.24
C CYS A 6 -7.70 -21.65 22.50
N GLN A 7 -6.77 -21.56 23.44
CA GLN A 7 -6.69 -22.34 24.69
C GLN A 7 -6.76 -23.89 24.52
N LYS A 8 -6.51 -24.37 23.29
CA LYS A 8 -6.68 -25.79 22.94
C LYS A 8 -5.37 -26.43 22.47
N ARG A 9 -4.49 -25.68 21.77
CA ARG A 9 -3.31 -26.21 21.10
C ARG A 9 -2.04 -25.74 21.78
N LYS A 10 -0.93 -26.47 21.61
CA LYS A 10 0.40 -26.08 22.10
C LYS A 10 0.86 -24.80 21.38
N ALA A 11 1.29 -23.81 22.15
CA ALA A 11 1.93 -22.59 21.63
C ALA A 11 3.38 -22.90 21.24
N ASN A 12 3.71 -22.76 19.96
CA ASN A 12 5.01 -23.11 19.39
C ASN A 12 5.57 -22.04 18.43
N ARG A 13 4.87 -20.91 18.24
CA ARG A 13 5.31 -19.80 17.42
C ARG A 13 5.28 -18.51 18.22
N PHE A 14 6.40 -17.84 18.35
CA PHE A 14 6.43 -16.51 18.94
C PHE A 14 5.73 -15.51 18.01
N CYS A 15 4.78 -14.73 18.55
CA CYS A 15 4.06 -13.71 17.84
C CYS A 15 4.54 -12.32 18.29
N PRO A 16 5.31 -11.58 17.46
CA PRO A 16 5.83 -10.26 17.84
C PRO A 16 4.72 -9.27 18.19
N ALA A 17 3.62 -9.29 17.43
CA ALA A 17 2.46 -8.41 17.67
C ALA A 17 1.77 -8.64 19.03
N LYS A 18 1.87 -9.84 19.59
CA LYS A 18 1.26 -10.19 20.89
C LYS A 18 2.29 -10.28 22.02
N GLY A 19 3.59 -10.24 21.72
CA GLY A 19 4.66 -10.43 22.70
C GLY A 19 4.67 -11.83 23.37
N GLN A 20 4.02 -12.83 22.77
CA GLN A 20 3.87 -14.16 23.37
C GLN A 20 3.74 -15.26 22.30
N SER A 21 3.95 -16.51 22.72
CA SER A 21 3.80 -17.64 21.81
C SER A 21 2.34 -18.02 21.59
N ILE A 22 1.99 -18.34 20.34
CA ILE A 22 0.68 -18.83 19.90
C ILE A 22 0.85 -20.13 19.10
N CYS A 23 -0.23 -20.86 18.84
CA CYS A 23 -0.16 -22.03 18.00
C CYS A 23 -0.09 -21.67 16.50
N ALA A 24 0.43 -22.59 15.69
CA ALA A 24 0.58 -22.39 14.25
C ALA A 24 -0.76 -22.10 13.54
N VAL A 25 -1.84 -22.74 13.98
CA VAL A 25 -3.17 -22.54 13.40
C VAL A 25 -3.67 -21.12 13.69
N CYS A 26 -3.65 -20.67 14.95
CA CYS A 26 -4.05 -19.30 15.29
C CYS A 26 -3.15 -18.24 14.60
N CYS A 27 -1.85 -18.51 14.46
CA CYS A 27 -0.97 -17.65 13.69
C CYS A 27 -1.40 -17.57 12.22
N ALA A 28 -1.84 -18.66 11.61
CA ALA A 28 -2.26 -18.67 10.21
C ALA A 28 -3.65 -18.04 9.99
N THR A 29 -4.62 -18.32 10.87
CA THR A 29 -6.01 -17.84 10.74
C THR A 29 -6.15 -16.38 11.12
N GLU A 30 -5.44 -15.91 12.15
CA GLU A 30 -5.60 -14.56 12.70
C GLU A 30 -4.61 -13.54 12.12
N ARG A 31 -3.62 -14.01 11.35
CA ARG A 31 -2.61 -13.19 10.70
C ARG A 31 -3.24 -12.15 9.80
N GLU A 32 -2.91 -10.86 10.01
CA GLU A 32 -3.44 -9.72 9.25
C GLU A 32 -4.99 -9.67 9.19
N VAL A 33 -5.67 -10.43 10.05
CA VAL A 33 -7.12 -10.39 10.23
C VAL A 33 -7.42 -9.69 11.56
N THR A 34 -7.16 -10.36 12.68
CA THR A 34 -7.28 -9.79 14.02
C THR A 34 -5.92 -9.37 14.59
N ILE A 35 -4.84 -10.04 14.20
CA ILE A 35 -3.47 -9.72 14.60
C ILE A 35 -2.87 -8.72 13.61
N ASP A 36 -2.45 -7.57 14.11
CA ASP A 36 -1.69 -6.58 13.34
C ASP A 36 -0.22 -7.02 13.26
N CYS A 37 0.09 -7.84 12.25
CA CYS A 37 1.40 -8.45 12.09
C CYS A 37 2.42 -7.41 11.61
N PRO A 38 3.59 -7.28 12.28
CA PRO A 38 4.67 -6.45 11.77
C PRO A 38 5.26 -7.08 10.49
N SER A 39 5.67 -6.23 9.56
CA SER A 39 6.14 -6.65 8.22
C SER A 39 7.37 -7.55 8.25
N ASP A 40 8.20 -7.45 9.29
CA ASP A 40 9.41 -8.24 9.54
C ASP A 40 9.15 -9.58 10.26
N CYS A 41 7.89 -9.88 10.60
CA CYS A 41 7.55 -11.17 11.23
C CYS A 41 7.93 -12.33 10.32
N PRO A 42 8.83 -13.26 10.74
CA PRO A 42 9.32 -14.32 9.86
C PRO A 42 8.21 -15.27 9.38
N HIS A 43 7.16 -15.45 10.18
CA HIS A 43 6.00 -16.25 9.79
C HIS A 43 5.10 -15.55 8.77
N LEU A 44 5.05 -14.21 8.77
CA LEU A 44 4.36 -13.42 7.76
C LEU A 44 5.13 -13.43 6.45
N VAL A 45 6.44 -13.16 6.49
CA VAL A 45 7.34 -13.17 5.33
C VAL A 45 7.27 -14.50 4.59
N ALA A 46 7.45 -15.61 5.32
CA ALA A 46 7.38 -16.96 4.74
C ALA A 46 5.99 -17.27 4.13
N SER A 47 4.91 -16.77 4.74
CA SER A 47 3.56 -16.97 4.18
C SER A 47 3.35 -16.18 2.91
N ARG A 48 3.81 -14.92 2.86
CA ARG A 48 3.69 -14.08 1.67
C ARG A 48 4.48 -14.65 0.50
N GLN A 49 5.71 -15.13 0.74
CA GLN A 49 6.49 -15.82 -0.29
C GLN A 49 5.73 -17.02 -0.86
N TYR A 50 5.19 -17.87 0.03
CA TYR A 50 4.40 -19.03 -0.41
C TYR A 50 3.13 -18.63 -1.19
N GLU A 51 2.43 -17.58 -0.76
CA GLU A 51 1.25 -17.05 -1.42
C GLU A 51 1.61 -16.44 -2.79
N ASP A 52 2.70 -15.70 -2.88
CA ASP A 52 3.16 -15.04 -4.13
C ASP A 52 3.57 -16.06 -5.21
N GLU A 53 4.24 -17.16 -4.82
CA GLU A 53 4.62 -18.25 -5.74
C GLU A 53 3.40 -18.97 -6.36
N ARG A 54 2.24 -18.91 -5.71
CA ARG A 54 1.01 -19.64 -6.09
C ARG A 54 -0.14 -18.72 -6.47
N ARG A 55 0.13 -17.43 -6.52
CA ARG A 55 -0.90 -16.45 -6.79
C ARG A 55 -1.37 -16.52 -8.24
N GLU A 56 -2.63 -16.86 -8.43
CA GLU A 56 -3.35 -16.63 -9.68
C GLU A 56 -4.12 -15.31 -9.57
N ILE A 57 -3.94 -14.45 -10.57
CA ILE A 57 -4.61 -13.14 -10.58
C ILE A 57 -5.94 -13.29 -11.31
N ASP A 58 -7.03 -13.09 -10.56
CA ASP A 58 -8.35 -12.95 -11.16
C ASP A 58 -8.53 -11.51 -11.65
N TRP A 59 -8.29 -11.29 -12.92
CA TRP A 59 -8.38 -9.96 -13.54
C TRP A 59 -9.78 -9.36 -13.47
N SER A 60 -10.84 -10.16 -13.37
CA SER A 60 -12.22 -9.66 -13.23
C SER A 60 -12.45 -8.91 -11.91
N GLN A 61 -11.60 -9.14 -10.90
CA GLN A 61 -11.64 -8.46 -9.61
C GLN A 61 -10.71 -7.24 -9.54
N VAL A 62 -9.90 -7.01 -10.59
CA VAL A 62 -8.98 -5.88 -10.64
C VAL A 62 -9.72 -4.63 -11.14
N PRO A 63 -9.71 -3.52 -10.39
CA PRO A 63 -10.36 -2.28 -10.83
C PRO A 63 -9.80 -1.81 -12.18
N PHE A 64 -10.66 -1.25 -13.03
CA PHE A 64 -10.29 -0.76 -14.37
C PHE A 64 -9.72 -1.86 -15.28
N GLU A 65 -10.26 -3.07 -15.23
CA GLU A 65 -9.80 -4.24 -16.02
C GLU A 65 -9.69 -3.95 -17.53
N ASP A 66 -10.57 -3.11 -18.06
CA ASP A 66 -10.59 -2.69 -19.47
C ASP A 66 -9.44 -1.75 -19.84
N VAL A 67 -8.76 -1.15 -18.85
CA VAL A 67 -7.71 -0.17 -19.08
C VAL A 67 -6.34 -0.81 -18.93
N LYS A 68 -5.65 -1.00 -20.07
CA LYS A 68 -4.29 -1.53 -20.08
C LYS A 68 -3.29 -0.39 -20.02
N VAL A 69 -2.68 -0.20 -18.84
CA VAL A 69 -1.61 0.78 -18.65
C VAL A 69 -0.26 0.08 -18.65
N SER A 70 0.60 0.48 -19.58
CA SER A 70 1.99 -0.01 -19.63
C SER A 70 2.92 0.99 -18.94
N PRO A 71 3.95 0.55 -18.20
CA PRO A 71 4.98 1.44 -17.66
C PRO A 71 5.67 2.31 -18.74
N SER A 72 5.73 1.83 -19.98
CA SER A 72 6.26 2.60 -21.10
C SER A 72 5.45 3.85 -21.45
N ALA A 73 4.19 3.94 -21.02
CA ALA A 73 3.35 5.13 -21.18
C ALA A 73 3.87 6.35 -20.38
N PHE A 74 4.70 6.10 -19.37
CA PHE A 74 5.29 7.15 -18.51
C PHE A 74 6.72 7.52 -18.90
N ARG A 75 7.17 7.12 -20.11
CA ARG A 75 8.54 7.44 -20.57
C ARG A 75 8.77 8.94 -20.59
N GLY A 76 9.81 9.41 -19.88
CA GLY A 76 10.12 10.81 -19.67
C GLY A 76 9.36 11.47 -18.53
N HIS A 77 8.43 10.75 -17.88
CA HIS A 77 7.68 11.19 -16.70
C HIS A 77 7.66 10.11 -15.60
N GLU A 78 8.73 9.29 -15.53
CA GLU A 78 8.89 8.24 -14.52
C GLU A 78 8.80 8.80 -13.10
N GLY A 79 9.24 10.05 -12.91
CA GLY A 79 9.11 10.76 -11.64
C GLY A 79 7.67 10.93 -11.14
N LEU A 80 6.64 10.79 -12.00
CA LEU A 80 5.25 10.76 -11.55
C LEU A 80 4.94 9.48 -10.77
N LEU A 81 5.50 8.35 -11.22
CA LEU A 81 5.35 7.07 -10.50
C LEU A 81 6.09 7.13 -9.17
N ASP A 82 7.30 7.72 -9.15
CA ASP A 82 8.05 7.94 -7.92
C ASP A 82 7.28 8.86 -6.95
N ALA A 83 6.71 9.96 -7.44
CA ALA A 83 5.94 10.89 -6.62
C ALA A 83 4.71 10.22 -5.97
N LEU A 84 4.00 9.36 -6.69
CA LEU A 84 2.87 8.60 -6.15
C LEU A 84 3.34 7.55 -5.13
N ALA A 85 4.38 6.78 -5.47
CA ALA A 85 4.91 5.76 -4.56
C ALA A 85 5.44 6.38 -3.27
N PHE A 86 6.23 7.46 -3.36
CA PHE A 86 6.74 8.17 -2.19
C PHE A 86 5.62 8.84 -1.40
N GLY A 87 4.63 9.43 -2.04
CA GLY A 87 3.46 9.98 -1.35
C GLY A 87 2.73 8.92 -0.52
N ILE A 88 2.50 7.73 -1.08
CA ILE A 88 1.91 6.60 -0.33
C ILE A 88 2.81 6.21 0.86
N LEU A 89 4.11 6.08 0.64
CA LEU A 89 5.05 5.62 1.67
C LEU A 89 5.27 6.66 2.76
N GLU A 90 5.33 7.96 2.43
CA GLU A 90 5.40 9.06 3.38
C GLU A 90 4.17 9.10 4.29
N PHE A 91 2.98 8.96 3.70
CA PHE A 91 1.75 8.88 4.47
C PHE A 91 1.72 7.63 5.36
N ALA A 92 2.13 6.46 4.83
CA ALA A 92 2.19 5.22 5.59
C ALA A 92 3.16 5.26 6.78
N ALA A 93 4.22 6.06 6.69
CA ALA A 93 5.17 6.27 7.80
C ALA A 93 4.55 7.05 8.97
N GLN A 94 3.61 7.95 8.67
CA GLN A 94 2.92 8.76 9.67
C GLN A 94 1.65 8.06 10.20
N GLN A 95 1.02 7.23 9.36
CA GLN A 95 -0.27 6.57 9.66
C GLN A 95 -0.09 5.05 9.80
N ARG A 96 0.19 4.59 11.03
CA ARG A 96 0.44 3.17 11.32
C ARG A 96 -0.73 2.23 11.05
N LEU A 97 -1.95 2.75 11.05
CA LEU A 97 -3.16 1.96 10.81
C LEU A 97 -3.50 1.81 9.32
N LEU A 98 -2.77 2.47 8.44
CA LEU A 98 -2.97 2.36 7.00
C LEU A 98 -2.77 0.92 6.53
N VAL A 99 -3.71 0.42 5.75
CA VAL A 99 -3.70 -0.92 5.16
C VAL A 99 -3.88 -0.85 3.64
N ASP A 100 -3.60 -1.95 2.95
CA ASP A 100 -3.66 -2.00 1.49
C ASP A 100 -5.02 -1.59 0.92
N SER A 101 -6.11 -2.00 1.57
CA SER A 101 -7.47 -1.65 1.12
C SER A 101 -7.74 -0.15 1.15
N ASP A 102 -7.15 0.59 2.09
CA ASP A 102 -7.29 2.04 2.16
C ASP A 102 -6.53 2.73 1.03
N VAL A 103 -5.33 2.24 0.75
CA VAL A 103 -4.50 2.76 -0.35
C VAL A 103 -5.18 2.53 -1.70
N ILE A 104 -5.65 1.30 -1.95
CA ILE A 104 -6.32 0.93 -3.21
C ILE A 104 -7.60 1.75 -3.39
N ALA A 105 -8.43 1.87 -2.35
CA ALA A 105 -9.67 2.66 -2.41
C ALA A 105 -9.40 4.16 -2.67
N SER A 106 -8.36 4.73 -2.06
CA SER A 106 -7.97 6.14 -2.27
C SER A 106 -7.45 6.37 -3.68
N LEU A 107 -6.59 5.47 -4.19
CA LEU A 107 -6.09 5.51 -5.57
C LEU A 107 -7.22 5.39 -6.59
N GLN A 108 -8.15 4.46 -6.37
CA GLN A 108 -9.30 4.25 -7.24
C GLN A 108 -10.20 5.49 -7.28
N ALA A 109 -10.56 6.05 -6.13
CA ALA A 109 -11.39 7.26 -6.07
C ALA A 109 -10.72 8.44 -6.76
N LEU A 110 -9.41 8.59 -6.61
CA LEU A 110 -8.66 9.64 -7.28
C LEU A 110 -8.58 9.41 -8.80
N ALA A 111 -8.37 8.17 -9.26
CA ALA A 111 -8.39 7.82 -10.68
C ALA A 111 -9.75 8.12 -11.32
N GLU A 112 -10.86 7.78 -10.65
CA GLU A 112 -12.22 8.10 -11.09
C GLU A 112 -12.43 9.62 -11.19
N SER A 113 -11.90 10.42 -10.25
CA SER A 113 -11.96 11.88 -10.28
C SER A 113 -11.20 12.46 -11.50
N TYR A 114 -10.00 11.95 -11.79
CA TYR A 114 -9.25 12.35 -12.98
C TYR A 114 -9.90 11.86 -14.29
N GLN A 115 -10.61 10.74 -14.25
CA GLN A 115 -11.36 10.24 -15.41
C GLN A 115 -12.55 11.15 -15.78
N THR A 116 -13.24 11.71 -14.78
CA THR A 116 -14.33 12.68 -15.01
C THR A 116 -13.79 14.04 -15.40
N LEU A 117 -12.68 14.47 -14.81
CA LEU A 117 -12.00 15.72 -15.16
C LEU A 117 -11.56 15.74 -16.62
N ALA A 118 -11.03 14.62 -17.13
CA ALA A 118 -10.66 14.49 -18.55
C ALA A 118 -11.85 14.63 -19.51
N LYS A 119 -13.09 14.46 -19.02
CA LYS A 119 -14.34 14.69 -19.74
C LYS A 119 -14.94 16.08 -19.51
N GLY A 120 -14.20 16.98 -18.82
CA GLY A 120 -14.64 18.34 -18.49
C GLY A 120 -15.60 18.44 -17.30
N ILE A 121 -15.78 17.34 -16.54
CA ILE A 121 -16.66 17.31 -15.36
C ILE A 121 -15.78 17.08 -14.12
N TYR A 122 -15.77 18.05 -13.21
CA TYR A 122 -15.12 17.86 -11.92
C TYR A 122 -16.09 17.14 -10.95
N TYR A 123 -15.78 15.90 -10.62
CA TYR A 123 -16.51 15.12 -9.63
C TYR A 123 -15.52 14.41 -8.72
N GLU A 124 -15.66 14.58 -7.43
CA GLU A 124 -14.91 13.83 -6.43
C GLU A 124 -15.83 12.78 -5.78
N LYS A 125 -15.42 11.52 -5.85
CA LYS A 125 -16.10 10.45 -5.13
C LYS A 125 -15.86 10.64 -3.63
N PRO A 126 -16.93 10.77 -2.82
CA PRO A 126 -16.77 10.87 -1.37
C PRO A 126 -16.13 9.59 -0.82
N LEU A 127 -15.21 9.76 0.11
CA LEU A 127 -14.58 8.67 0.85
C LEU A 127 -15.15 8.68 2.27
N ASP A 128 -15.74 7.58 2.68
CA ASP A 128 -16.43 7.47 3.98
C ASP A 128 -15.46 7.37 5.17
N ASP A 129 -14.19 7.05 4.90
CA ASP A 129 -13.16 6.87 5.92
C ASP A 129 -12.20 8.06 5.94
N ARG A 130 -11.88 8.54 7.17
CA ARG A 130 -11.01 9.68 7.40
C ARG A 130 -9.58 9.43 6.87
N VAL A 131 -9.03 8.25 7.10
CA VAL A 131 -7.65 7.90 6.67
C VAL A 131 -7.56 7.91 5.15
N ARG A 132 -8.58 7.38 4.46
CA ARG A 132 -8.67 7.39 3.00
C ARG A 132 -8.77 8.81 2.45
N HIS A 133 -9.55 9.67 3.12
CA HIS A 133 -9.68 11.08 2.73
C HIS A 133 -8.36 11.85 2.91
N GLU A 134 -7.69 11.66 4.04
CA GLU A 134 -6.38 12.28 4.32
C GLU A 134 -5.32 11.80 3.31
N LEU A 135 -5.27 10.49 3.00
CA LEU A 135 -4.39 9.94 1.98
C LEU A 135 -4.69 10.53 0.59
N ASN A 136 -5.98 10.63 0.22
CA ASN A 136 -6.38 11.21 -1.05
C ASN A 136 -5.88 12.66 -1.19
N THR A 137 -6.03 13.47 -0.13
CA THR A 137 -5.53 14.84 -0.08
C THR A 137 -4.01 14.89 -0.22
N HIS A 138 -3.30 14.05 0.51
CA HIS A 138 -1.83 13.96 0.46
C HIS A 138 -1.32 13.56 -0.94
N LEU A 139 -2.00 12.63 -1.61
CA LEU A 139 -1.66 12.24 -2.98
C LEU A 139 -1.90 13.37 -3.99
N LYS A 140 -2.99 14.14 -3.84
CA LYS A 140 -3.23 15.34 -4.66
C LYS A 140 -2.11 16.38 -4.51
N GLU A 141 -1.65 16.60 -3.28
CA GLU A 141 -0.53 17.49 -3.00
C GLU A 141 0.78 16.98 -3.63
N SER A 142 1.06 15.68 -3.53
CA SER A 142 2.23 15.05 -4.15
C SER A 142 2.21 15.19 -5.68
N ILE A 143 1.06 14.98 -6.32
CA ILE A 143 0.87 15.19 -7.76
C ILE A 143 1.08 16.66 -8.13
N ALA A 144 0.49 17.59 -7.36
CA ALA A 144 0.61 19.04 -7.63
C ALA A 144 2.07 19.50 -7.49
N LYS A 145 2.79 19.01 -6.48
CA LYS A 145 4.22 19.28 -6.30
C LYS A 145 5.02 18.78 -7.49
N TYR A 146 4.81 17.54 -7.91
CA TYR A 146 5.50 16.96 -9.07
C TYR A 146 5.23 17.78 -10.34
N ARG A 147 3.98 18.14 -10.61
CA ARG A 147 3.62 18.97 -11.77
C ARG A 147 4.32 20.31 -11.78
N LYS A 148 4.44 20.96 -10.62
CA LYS A 148 5.15 22.24 -10.49
C LYS A 148 6.64 22.09 -10.82
N GLU A 149 7.26 21.02 -10.32
CA GLU A 149 8.67 20.73 -10.57
C GLU A 149 8.92 20.35 -12.04
N ASP A 150 8.04 19.55 -12.62
CA ASP A 150 8.10 19.13 -14.03
C ASP A 150 7.95 20.32 -14.98
N SER A 151 6.97 21.20 -14.73
CA SER A 151 6.77 22.42 -15.51
C SER A 151 7.94 23.41 -15.43
N ALA A 152 8.67 23.42 -14.31
CA ALA A 152 9.87 24.21 -14.17
C ALA A 152 11.06 23.67 -14.97
N ARG A 153 11.09 22.36 -15.24
CA ARG A 153 12.14 21.69 -16.04
C ARG A 153 11.87 21.78 -17.54
N SER A 154 10.62 21.69 -17.96
CA SER A 154 10.23 21.71 -19.38
C SER A 154 8.84 22.31 -19.56
N ALA A 155 8.79 23.49 -20.18
CA ALA A 155 7.50 24.14 -20.51
C ALA A 155 6.72 23.40 -21.63
N VAL A 156 7.38 22.53 -22.41
CA VAL A 156 6.81 21.92 -23.61
C VAL A 156 6.10 20.58 -23.31
N ASN A 157 6.50 19.88 -22.24
CA ASN A 157 5.98 18.56 -21.89
C ASN A 157 5.36 18.55 -20.48
N SER A 158 4.31 19.33 -20.26
CA SER A 158 3.61 19.31 -18.96
C SER A 158 2.79 18.02 -18.80
N VAL A 159 2.81 17.48 -17.56
CA VAL A 159 2.02 16.29 -17.18
C VAL A 159 0.51 16.56 -17.34
N ARG A 160 -0.13 15.83 -18.25
CA ARG A 160 -1.56 15.95 -18.54
C ARG A 160 -2.40 15.19 -17.50
N ASP A 161 -3.66 15.59 -17.33
CA ASP A 161 -4.59 14.88 -16.43
C ASP A 161 -4.80 13.41 -16.83
N SER A 162 -4.80 13.11 -18.13
CA SER A 162 -4.87 11.73 -18.62
C SER A 162 -3.69 10.89 -18.15
N MET A 163 -2.47 11.44 -18.11
CA MET A 163 -1.29 10.72 -17.63
C MET A 163 -1.35 10.47 -16.12
N VAL A 164 -1.83 11.44 -15.34
CA VAL A 164 -2.06 11.25 -13.89
C VAL A 164 -3.12 10.18 -13.66
N ARG A 165 -4.23 10.21 -14.41
CA ARG A 165 -5.26 9.16 -14.36
C ARG A 165 -4.64 7.79 -14.62
N ASP A 166 -3.85 7.65 -15.68
CA ASP A 166 -3.23 6.38 -16.06
C ASP A 166 -2.24 5.88 -15.00
N ALA A 167 -1.47 6.79 -14.38
CA ALA A 167 -0.59 6.45 -13.26
C ALA A 167 -1.37 5.96 -12.03
N LEU A 168 -2.48 6.61 -11.70
CA LEU A 168 -3.37 6.20 -10.61
C LEU A 168 -4.00 4.84 -10.89
N ILE A 169 -4.48 4.60 -12.12
CA ILE A 169 -5.01 3.30 -12.54
C ILE A 169 -3.93 2.23 -12.43
N PHE A 170 -2.71 2.51 -12.91
CA PHE A 170 -1.58 1.59 -12.79
C PHE A 170 -1.31 1.18 -11.33
N PHE A 171 -1.24 2.15 -10.41
CA PHE A 171 -1.03 1.84 -8.99
C PHE A 171 -2.24 1.13 -8.36
N THR A 172 -3.48 1.44 -8.78
CA THR A 172 -4.68 0.73 -8.32
C THR A 172 -4.63 -0.74 -8.73
N GLN A 173 -4.34 -1.03 -9.99
CA GLN A 173 -4.19 -2.38 -10.52
C GLN A 173 -3.03 -3.12 -9.84
N LEU A 174 -1.89 -2.45 -9.69
CA LEU A 174 -0.74 -3.01 -9.00
C LEU A 174 -1.09 -3.36 -7.54
N GLY A 175 -1.78 -2.47 -6.82
CA GLY A 175 -2.24 -2.71 -5.46
C GLY A 175 -3.20 -3.91 -5.38
N ALA A 176 -4.20 -3.95 -6.26
CA ALA A 176 -5.16 -5.06 -6.33
C ALA A 176 -4.48 -6.41 -6.61
N THR A 177 -3.43 -6.43 -7.44
CA THR A 177 -2.68 -7.65 -7.74
C THR A 177 -1.65 -8.04 -6.67
N ARG A 178 -1.23 -7.10 -5.81
CA ARG A 178 -0.21 -7.34 -4.76
C ARG A 178 -0.79 -7.53 -3.37
N THR A 179 -1.98 -7.00 -3.10
CA THR A 179 -2.63 -7.22 -1.81
C THR A 179 -3.01 -8.69 -1.59
N ASN A 180 -3.04 -9.11 -0.34
CA ASN A 180 -3.56 -10.43 0.04
C ASN A 180 -5.05 -10.38 0.47
N GLY A 181 -5.70 -9.22 0.34
CA GLY A 181 -7.11 -9.00 0.66
C GLY A 181 -7.46 -9.09 2.15
N ARG A 182 -6.50 -9.23 3.05
CA ARG A 182 -6.76 -9.33 4.49
C ARG A 182 -7.05 -7.95 5.09
N PRO A 183 -7.94 -7.86 6.11
CA PRO A 183 -8.37 -6.59 6.70
C PRO A 183 -7.22 -5.70 7.23
N LYS A 184 -6.12 -6.31 7.69
CA LYS A 184 -4.91 -5.63 8.16
C LYS A 184 -3.71 -5.90 7.24
N GLY A 185 -3.97 -6.29 5.98
CA GLY A 185 -2.93 -6.59 4.99
C GLY A 185 -2.14 -5.36 4.60
N ARG A 186 -0.81 -5.52 4.50
CA ARG A 186 0.16 -4.50 4.05
C ARG A 186 1.11 -5.06 3.00
N ALA A 187 0.70 -6.09 2.26
CA ALA A 187 1.54 -6.74 1.26
C ALA A 187 1.90 -5.78 0.11
N PHE A 188 0.95 -4.96 -0.33
CA PHE A 188 1.20 -3.93 -1.34
C PHE A 188 2.10 -2.81 -0.82
N LEU A 189 1.86 -2.31 0.39
CA LEU A 189 2.72 -1.30 1.02
C LEU A 189 4.16 -1.80 1.18
N ASP A 190 4.36 -3.06 1.59
CA ASP A 190 5.69 -3.66 1.73
C ASP A 190 6.34 -3.90 0.37
N PHE A 191 5.56 -4.26 -0.65
CA PHE A 191 6.03 -4.31 -2.04
C PHE A 191 6.55 -2.93 -2.49
N LEU A 192 5.80 -1.85 -2.27
CA LEU A 192 6.26 -0.50 -2.61
C LEU A 192 7.56 -0.14 -1.90
N ARG A 193 7.69 -0.45 -0.60
CA ARG A 193 8.94 -0.23 0.15
C ARG A 193 10.13 -0.98 -0.44
N SER A 194 9.92 -2.18 -0.98
CA SER A 194 10.98 -2.98 -1.59
C SER A 194 11.41 -2.47 -2.95
N GLN A 195 10.48 -1.91 -3.75
CA GLN A 195 10.74 -1.44 -5.11
C GLN A 195 11.27 0.00 -5.13
N PHE A 196 10.74 0.86 -4.28
CA PHE A 196 11.13 2.27 -4.22
C PHE A 196 12.08 2.49 -3.04
N LYS A 197 13.33 2.88 -3.33
CA LYS A 197 14.35 3.17 -2.31
C LYS A 197 14.02 4.47 -1.56
N TRP A 198 12.98 4.42 -0.74
CA TRP A 198 12.58 5.56 0.07
C TRP A 198 13.51 5.72 1.27
N LYS A 199 14.21 6.85 1.33
CA LYS A 199 15.18 7.16 2.40
C LYS A 199 14.55 7.69 3.70
N GLY A 200 13.24 7.78 3.78
CA GLY A 200 12.51 8.34 4.93
C GLY A 200 12.10 7.34 6.01
N ALA A 201 12.34 6.05 5.83
CA ALA A 201 12.18 5.10 6.91
C ALA A 201 13.40 5.19 7.83
N ALA A 202 13.30 5.96 8.91
CA ALA A 202 14.07 5.62 10.10
C ALA A 202 13.68 4.17 10.45
N GLU A 203 14.65 3.25 10.43
CA GLU A 203 14.46 1.93 11.04
C GLU A 203 13.84 2.15 12.41
N PRO A 204 12.82 1.37 12.80
CA PRO A 204 12.31 1.42 14.16
C PRO A 204 13.52 1.18 15.06
N ALA A 205 13.90 2.20 15.82
CA ALA A 205 14.99 2.11 16.77
C ALA A 205 14.72 0.85 17.60
N SER A 206 15.57 -0.14 17.45
CA SER A 206 15.63 -1.29 18.34
C SER A 206 15.85 -0.68 19.73
N SER A 207 14.80 -0.63 20.53
CA SER A 207 14.91 -0.18 21.92
C SER A 207 15.98 -1.03 22.55
N PRO A 208 17.09 -0.45 23.03
CA PRO A 208 18.06 -1.21 23.80
C PRO A 208 17.32 -1.73 25.03
N LEU A 209 17.28 -3.04 25.20
CA LEU A 209 16.86 -3.66 26.45
C LEU A 209 17.76 -3.10 27.54
N VAL A 210 17.23 -2.13 28.29
CA VAL A 210 17.84 -1.68 29.53
C VAL A 210 17.62 -2.81 30.54
N ILE A 211 18.62 -3.67 30.66
CA ILE A 211 18.73 -4.59 31.78
C ILE A 211 19.15 -3.70 32.98
N LEU A 212 18.21 -3.38 33.82
CA LEU A 212 18.51 -2.81 35.13
C LEU A 212 19.02 -3.93 36.06
N PRO A 213 20.05 -3.62 36.88
CA PRO A 213 20.70 -4.59 37.74
C PRO A 213 19.78 -5.10 38.84
#